data_77257d1555a4a5a283a5d5774fd7a071
#
_entry.id   77257d1555a4a5a283a5d5774fd7a071
#
_cell.length_a   1.000
_cell.length_b   1.000
_cell.length_c   1.000
_cell.angle_alpha   90.00
_cell.angle_beta   90.00
_cell.angle_gamma   90.00
#
_symmetry.space_group_name_H-M   'P 1'
#
loop_
_entity.id
_entity.type
_entity.pdbx_description
1 polymer ?
#
loop_
_entity_poly.entity_id
_entity_poly.type
_entity_poly.pdbx_seq_one_letter_code
_entity_poly.pdbx_strand_id
1 'polypeptide(L)'
;MEYYNVKDPVFAVQGDNIFDVNVKELVGFHEKKGAVMTIALREVDNVEGYGIADINKEMRIARFVEKPSPKEAPSDLANTGLYMVSPEIRKIFKEKGVKQIIKERHRLDFGFDFIPYLIGSGRPVYGYTLQGSWYDVGNPKRYLEAMHDMLEGKFASLTDFGGRISSEERIWVQGESSESMKRRKDILKKIKTGKITIEGSVLIGRHCDISDGVRIVNSCIDNYTKIGKDVEIENSAIMDRVIIGDKAQIKESIVGRHVTVDSSSRKPTKIDSVSVIADDVILEQGCTLTATKIYPHQFVRGEFENQTLMPG
;
A
#
# COMPACT_ATOMS: atom_id res chain seq x y z
N MET A 1 -18.94 -18.03 3.14
CA MET A 1 -19.33 -18.87 1.97
C MET A 1 -20.59 -19.70 2.22
N GLU A 2 -20.69 -20.52 3.28
CA GLU A 2 -21.92 -21.32 3.55
C GLU A 2 -23.15 -20.46 3.77
N TYR A 3 -23.03 -19.43 4.60
CA TYR A 3 -24.13 -18.51 4.93
C TYR A 3 -24.74 -17.84 3.69
N TYR A 4 -23.91 -17.46 2.70
CA TYR A 4 -24.34 -16.79 1.49
C TYR A 4 -24.56 -17.74 0.30
N ASN A 5 -24.46 -19.06 0.49
CA ASN A 5 -24.63 -20.08 -0.55
C ASN A 5 -23.80 -19.77 -1.82
N VAL A 6 -22.54 -19.37 -1.65
CA VAL A 6 -21.62 -19.00 -2.74
C VAL A 6 -21.38 -20.21 -3.64
N LYS A 7 -21.67 -20.07 -4.94
CA LYS A 7 -21.53 -21.11 -5.96
C LYS A 7 -20.39 -20.84 -6.94
N ASP A 8 -19.97 -19.59 -7.04
CA ASP A 8 -18.91 -19.15 -7.95
C ASP A 8 -17.55 -19.14 -7.25
N PRO A 9 -16.44 -19.15 -8.00
CA PRO A 9 -15.12 -18.95 -7.44
C PRO A 9 -15.02 -17.65 -6.63
N VAL A 10 -14.26 -17.68 -5.57
CA VAL A 10 -14.06 -16.55 -4.66
C VAL A 10 -12.66 -16.00 -4.80
N PHE A 11 -12.60 -14.70 -4.96
CA PHE A 11 -11.36 -13.97 -4.95
C PHE A 11 -10.96 -13.67 -3.50
N ALA A 12 -9.83 -14.20 -3.07
CA ALA A 12 -9.27 -13.99 -1.72
C ALA A 12 -7.94 -13.25 -1.83
N VAL A 13 -7.81 -12.19 -1.05
CA VAL A 13 -6.64 -11.30 -1.12
C VAL A 13 -6.13 -10.99 0.29
N GLN A 14 -4.81 -10.87 0.42
CA GLN A 14 -4.20 -10.27 1.61
C GLN A 14 -4.42 -8.76 1.56
N GLY A 15 -4.80 -8.16 2.71
CA GLY A 15 -5.22 -6.76 2.79
C GLY A 15 -4.09 -5.73 2.69
N ASP A 16 -2.84 -6.18 2.72
CA ASP A 16 -1.61 -5.39 2.64
C ASP A 16 -0.91 -5.50 1.27
N ASN A 17 -1.65 -5.93 0.24
CA ASN A 17 -1.12 -6.05 -1.12
C ASN A 17 -1.84 -5.11 -2.09
N ILE A 18 -1.07 -4.45 -2.94
CA ILE A 18 -1.54 -3.66 -4.08
C ILE A 18 -1.12 -4.39 -5.35
N PHE A 19 -2.06 -4.64 -6.26
CA PHE A 19 -1.79 -5.35 -7.51
C PHE A 19 -2.63 -4.84 -8.67
N ASP A 20 -2.04 -4.90 -9.85
CA ASP A 20 -2.71 -4.66 -11.12
C ASP A 20 -2.98 -6.02 -11.79
N VAL A 21 -4.20 -6.49 -11.73
CA VAL A 21 -4.59 -7.82 -12.22
C VAL A 21 -5.83 -7.75 -13.09
N ASN A 22 -5.78 -8.43 -14.23
CA ASN A 22 -6.98 -8.69 -15.01
C ASN A 22 -7.79 -9.81 -14.37
N VAL A 23 -8.78 -9.44 -13.55
CA VAL A 23 -9.63 -10.38 -12.81
C VAL A 23 -10.36 -11.35 -13.76
N LYS A 24 -10.80 -10.89 -14.94
CA LYS A 24 -11.50 -11.75 -15.92
C LYS A 24 -10.59 -12.86 -16.46
N GLU A 25 -9.34 -12.52 -16.75
CA GLU A 25 -8.37 -13.52 -17.21
C GLU A 25 -8.03 -14.53 -16.12
N LEU A 26 -7.85 -14.08 -14.88
CA LEU A 26 -7.59 -14.95 -13.74
C LEU A 26 -8.76 -15.92 -13.49
N VAL A 27 -10.01 -15.44 -13.54
CA VAL A 27 -11.22 -16.28 -13.44
C VAL A 27 -11.24 -17.30 -14.55
N GLY A 28 -11.10 -16.87 -15.81
CA GLY A 28 -11.09 -17.77 -16.97
C GLY A 28 -9.97 -18.83 -16.91
N PHE A 29 -8.79 -18.45 -16.42
CA PHE A 29 -7.71 -19.40 -16.19
C PHE A 29 -8.09 -20.44 -15.12
N HIS A 30 -8.59 -19.99 -13.98
CA HIS A 30 -9.00 -20.85 -12.86
C HIS A 30 -10.05 -21.88 -13.29
N GLU A 31 -11.10 -21.45 -13.97
CA GLU A 31 -12.16 -22.31 -14.48
C GLU A 31 -11.66 -23.29 -15.54
N LYS A 32 -10.88 -22.81 -16.51
CA LYS A 32 -10.28 -23.66 -17.57
C LYS A 32 -9.40 -24.78 -17.00
N LYS A 33 -8.71 -24.52 -15.91
CA LYS A 33 -7.85 -25.51 -15.21
C LYS A 33 -8.64 -26.44 -14.29
N GLY A 34 -9.91 -26.17 -14.00
CA GLY A 34 -10.68 -26.88 -12.98
C GLY A 34 -9.98 -26.83 -11.61
N ALA A 35 -9.42 -25.69 -11.29
CA ALA A 35 -8.60 -25.53 -10.11
C ALA A 35 -9.44 -25.50 -8.82
N VAL A 36 -8.95 -26.12 -7.76
CA VAL A 36 -9.46 -25.90 -6.40
C VAL A 36 -8.95 -24.56 -5.87
N MET A 37 -7.70 -24.25 -6.18
CA MET A 37 -7.07 -22.97 -5.88
C MET A 37 -6.14 -22.56 -7.02
N THR A 38 -6.19 -21.29 -7.39
CA THR A 38 -5.19 -20.65 -8.24
C THR A 38 -4.49 -19.60 -7.41
N ILE A 39 -3.16 -19.63 -7.40
CA ILE A 39 -2.30 -18.67 -6.69
C ILE A 39 -1.69 -17.74 -7.72
N ALA A 40 -1.87 -16.44 -7.58
CA ALA A 40 -1.16 -15.48 -8.39
C ALA A 40 0.31 -15.43 -7.94
N LEU A 41 1.21 -15.53 -8.92
CA LEU A 41 2.65 -15.61 -8.72
C LEU A 41 3.35 -14.46 -9.44
N ARG A 42 4.47 -14.00 -8.88
CA ARG A 42 5.34 -12.99 -9.48
C ARG A 42 6.81 -13.42 -9.33
N GLU A 43 7.59 -13.23 -10.39
CA GLU A 43 9.05 -13.34 -10.30
C GLU A 43 9.63 -12.27 -9.40
N VAL A 44 10.54 -12.65 -8.51
CA VAL A 44 11.21 -11.76 -7.56
C VAL A 44 12.72 -12.01 -7.56
N ASP A 45 13.49 -10.94 -7.40
CA ASP A 45 14.96 -11.02 -7.29
C ASP A 45 15.40 -11.57 -5.92
N ASN A 46 14.60 -11.36 -4.89
CA ASN A 46 14.84 -11.87 -3.53
C ASN A 46 13.64 -12.67 -3.05
N VAL A 47 13.85 -13.95 -2.79
CA VAL A 47 12.82 -14.90 -2.35
C VAL A 47 12.51 -14.82 -0.85
N GLU A 48 13.35 -14.15 -0.08
CA GLU A 48 13.19 -14.06 1.37
C GLU A 48 11.88 -13.36 1.77
N GLY A 49 11.18 -13.95 2.71
CA GLY A 49 9.93 -13.41 3.24
C GLY A 49 8.66 -13.82 2.49
N TYR A 50 8.78 -14.46 1.31
CA TYR A 50 7.64 -14.92 0.51
C TYR A 50 7.48 -16.44 0.54
N GLY A 51 6.26 -16.91 0.28
CA GLY A 51 6.03 -18.28 -0.14
C GLY A 51 6.47 -18.45 -1.60
N ILE A 52 7.26 -19.47 -1.91
CA ILE A 52 7.81 -19.70 -3.25
C ILE A 52 7.23 -20.97 -3.85
N ALA A 53 6.71 -20.85 -5.08
CA ALA A 53 6.08 -21.93 -5.81
C ALA A 53 6.93 -22.42 -6.99
N ASP A 54 7.03 -23.73 -7.17
CA ASP A 54 7.52 -24.36 -8.39
C ASP A 54 6.33 -24.85 -9.22
N ILE A 55 6.28 -24.50 -10.49
CA ILE A 55 5.21 -24.87 -11.41
C ILE A 55 5.72 -25.72 -12.57
N ASN A 56 4.91 -26.69 -12.99
CA ASN A 56 5.21 -27.47 -14.17
C ASN A 56 4.76 -26.74 -15.48
N LYS A 57 4.95 -27.38 -16.63
CA LYS A 57 4.58 -26.82 -17.95
C LYS A 57 3.08 -26.53 -18.10
N GLU A 58 2.24 -27.20 -17.35
CA GLU A 58 0.79 -27.02 -17.30
C GLU A 58 0.36 -25.95 -16.30
N MET A 59 1.33 -25.24 -15.68
CA MET A 59 1.13 -24.24 -14.62
C MET A 59 0.62 -24.84 -13.30
N ARG A 60 0.64 -26.18 -13.13
CA ARG A 60 0.29 -26.82 -11.87
C ARG A 60 1.42 -26.64 -10.88
N ILE A 61 1.09 -26.28 -9.64
CA ILE A 61 2.09 -26.15 -8.57
C ILE A 61 2.51 -27.55 -8.13
N ALA A 62 3.79 -27.85 -8.34
CA ALA A 62 4.43 -29.11 -7.96
C ALA A 62 4.98 -29.05 -6.54
N ARG A 63 5.51 -27.89 -6.15
CA ARG A 63 6.11 -27.66 -4.83
C ARG A 63 5.79 -26.22 -4.38
N PHE A 64 5.58 -26.06 -3.08
CA PHE A 64 5.42 -24.76 -2.44
C PHE A 64 6.17 -24.76 -1.10
N VAL A 65 6.97 -23.74 -0.86
CA VAL A 65 7.73 -23.56 0.38
C VAL A 65 7.50 -22.17 0.91
N GLU A 66 6.98 -22.06 2.12
CA GLU A 66 6.74 -20.78 2.77
C GLU A 66 8.03 -20.25 3.40
N LYS A 67 8.42 -19.04 3.01
CA LYS A 67 9.59 -18.30 3.51
C LYS A 67 10.88 -19.15 3.51
N PRO A 68 11.25 -19.74 2.37
CA PRO A 68 12.47 -20.51 2.27
C PRO A 68 13.72 -19.62 2.42
N SER A 69 14.83 -20.23 2.82
CA SER A 69 16.13 -19.61 2.55
C SER A 69 16.41 -19.61 1.03
N PRO A 70 17.27 -18.71 0.52
CA PRO A 70 17.62 -18.69 -0.91
C PRO A 70 18.10 -20.03 -1.48
N LYS A 71 18.71 -20.87 -0.64
CA LYS A 71 19.19 -22.21 -1.04
C LYS A 71 18.08 -23.26 -1.14
N GLU A 72 16.97 -23.07 -0.43
CA GLU A 72 15.84 -23.99 -0.35
C GLU A 72 14.68 -23.60 -1.26
N ALA A 73 14.71 -22.37 -1.78
CA ALA A 73 13.69 -21.87 -2.69
C ALA A 73 13.61 -22.72 -3.95
N PRO A 74 12.42 -23.26 -4.30
CA PRO A 74 12.27 -24.13 -5.44
C PRO A 74 12.30 -23.39 -6.78
N SER A 75 12.12 -22.08 -6.77
CA SER A 75 12.12 -21.17 -7.91
C SER A 75 12.27 -19.71 -7.44
N ASP A 76 11.99 -18.74 -8.31
CA ASP A 76 11.87 -17.30 -8.04
C ASP A 76 10.41 -16.80 -8.07
N LEU A 77 9.42 -17.71 -8.18
CA LEU A 77 8.00 -17.38 -8.27
C LEU A 77 7.38 -17.20 -6.87
N ALA A 78 7.27 -15.96 -6.44
CA ALA A 78 6.69 -15.60 -5.16
C ALA A 78 5.15 -15.61 -5.19
N ASN A 79 4.56 -16.12 -4.12
CA ASN A 79 3.15 -15.99 -3.81
C ASN A 79 2.80 -14.53 -3.50
N THR A 80 1.93 -13.95 -4.31
CA THR A 80 1.55 -12.54 -4.18
C THR A 80 0.46 -12.28 -3.13
N GLY A 81 -0.05 -13.32 -2.46
CA GLY A 81 -1.17 -13.16 -1.54
C GLY A 81 -2.54 -12.99 -2.23
N LEU A 82 -2.60 -13.28 -3.51
CA LEU A 82 -3.80 -13.21 -4.33
C LEU A 82 -4.22 -14.61 -4.78
N TYR A 83 -5.43 -15.00 -4.46
CA TYR A 83 -5.94 -16.35 -4.71
C TYR A 83 -7.30 -16.32 -5.38
N MET A 84 -7.52 -17.23 -6.32
CA MET A 84 -8.85 -17.62 -6.76
C MET A 84 -9.16 -19.00 -6.18
N VAL A 85 -10.33 -19.14 -5.54
CA VAL A 85 -10.66 -20.33 -4.74
C VAL A 85 -12.02 -20.86 -5.14
N SER A 86 -12.11 -22.13 -5.56
CA SER A 86 -13.36 -22.80 -5.87
C SER A 86 -14.23 -23.03 -4.62
N PRO A 87 -15.58 -23.00 -4.76
CA PRO A 87 -16.50 -23.21 -3.63
C PRO A 87 -16.33 -24.56 -2.92
N GLU A 88 -15.78 -25.56 -3.60
CA GLU A 88 -15.52 -26.88 -3.03
C GLU A 88 -14.51 -26.89 -1.88
N ILE A 89 -13.69 -25.83 -1.78
CA ILE A 89 -12.72 -25.65 -0.68
C ILE A 89 -13.41 -25.74 0.69
N ARG A 90 -14.70 -25.41 0.78
CA ARG A 90 -15.51 -25.57 2.00
C ARG A 90 -15.56 -27.00 2.53
N LYS A 91 -15.56 -27.98 1.60
CA LYS A 91 -15.54 -29.40 1.97
C LYS A 91 -14.16 -29.79 2.50
N ILE A 92 -13.12 -29.24 1.88
CA ILE A 92 -11.73 -29.48 2.28
C ILE A 92 -11.45 -28.99 3.70
N PHE A 93 -11.96 -27.82 4.06
CA PHE A 93 -11.85 -27.31 5.45
C PHE A 93 -12.47 -28.23 6.51
N LYS A 94 -13.39 -29.12 6.11
CA LYS A 94 -14.05 -30.09 7.01
C LYS A 94 -13.31 -31.43 7.06
N GLU A 95 -12.29 -31.64 6.26
CA GLU A 95 -11.51 -32.88 6.22
C GLU A 95 -10.73 -33.12 7.52
N LYS A 96 -10.54 -34.39 7.85
CA LYS A 96 -9.85 -34.78 9.09
C LYS A 96 -8.44 -34.20 9.16
N GLY A 97 -7.70 -34.20 8.04
CA GLY A 97 -6.33 -33.67 7.97
C GLY A 97 -6.26 -32.18 8.30
N VAL A 98 -7.14 -31.36 7.73
CA VAL A 98 -7.21 -29.92 8.03
C VAL A 98 -7.60 -29.67 9.49
N LYS A 99 -8.60 -30.40 10.00
CA LYS A 99 -9.00 -30.32 11.41
C LYS A 99 -7.89 -30.70 12.37
N GLN A 100 -7.06 -31.68 12.00
CA GLN A 100 -5.92 -32.08 12.79
C GLN A 100 -4.85 -31.00 12.82
N ILE A 101 -4.52 -30.39 11.68
CA ILE A 101 -3.59 -29.24 11.61
C ILE A 101 -4.07 -28.12 12.54
N ILE A 102 -5.35 -27.74 12.45
CA ILE A 102 -5.94 -26.71 13.31
C ILE A 102 -5.83 -27.07 14.79
N LYS A 103 -6.09 -28.34 15.13
CA LYS A 103 -5.99 -28.83 16.52
C LYS A 103 -4.56 -28.77 17.07
N GLU A 104 -3.58 -29.14 16.25
CA GLU A 104 -2.16 -29.20 16.64
C GLU A 104 -1.52 -27.81 16.69
N ARG A 105 -1.85 -26.93 15.73
CA ARG A 105 -1.21 -25.62 15.56
C ARG A 105 -2.04 -24.47 16.10
N HIS A 106 -3.28 -24.72 16.54
CA HIS A 106 -4.26 -23.72 16.97
C HIS A 106 -4.54 -22.61 15.92
N ARG A 107 -4.15 -22.85 14.68
CA ARG A 107 -4.34 -21.98 13.51
C ARG A 107 -4.33 -22.81 12.24
N LEU A 108 -4.75 -22.18 11.13
CA LEU A 108 -4.54 -22.68 9.78
C LEU A 108 -3.97 -21.53 8.94
N ASP A 109 -2.69 -21.60 8.66
CA ASP A 109 -1.99 -20.63 7.82
C ASP A 109 -2.05 -21.08 6.35
N PHE A 110 -2.25 -20.13 5.43
CA PHE A 110 -2.35 -20.45 4.01
C PHE A 110 -1.03 -20.99 3.46
N GLY A 111 0.08 -20.31 3.72
CA GLY A 111 1.39 -20.66 3.21
C GLY A 111 2.01 -21.88 3.89
N PHE A 112 2.01 -21.88 5.23
CA PHE A 112 2.64 -22.97 5.99
C PHE A 112 1.82 -24.25 6.04
N ASP A 113 0.48 -24.17 5.98
CA ASP A 113 -0.37 -25.31 6.28
C ASP A 113 -1.26 -25.72 5.11
N PHE A 114 -2.05 -24.77 4.60
CA PHE A 114 -3.17 -25.12 3.73
C PHE A 114 -2.74 -25.39 2.28
N ILE A 115 -1.89 -24.55 1.69
CA ILE A 115 -1.38 -24.74 0.34
C ILE A 115 -0.58 -26.05 0.26
N PRO A 116 0.40 -26.35 1.17
CA PRO A 116 1.09 -27.65 1.21
C PRO A 116 0.13 -28.84 1.38
N TYR A 117 -0.92 -28.69 2.20
CA TYR A 117 -1.94 -29.75 2.35
C TYR A 117 -2.69 -30.03 1.05
N LEU A 118 -3.11 -28.99 0.33
CA LEU A 118 -3.81 -29.14 -0.96
C LEU A 118 -2.92 -29.85 -1.99
N ILE A 119 -1.66 -29.45 -2.10
CA ILE A 119 -0.68 -30.03 -3.01
C ILE A 119 -0.40 -31.48 -2.63
N GLY A 120 -0.11 -31.75 -1.36
CA GLY A 120 0.20 -33.09 -0.84
C GLY A 120 -0.98 -34.07 -0.95
N SER A 121 -2.21 -33.57 -0.92
CA SER A 121 -3.42 -34.37 -1.16
C SER A 121 -3.78 -34.53 -2.64
N GLY A 122 -2.92 -34.11 -3.56
CA GLY A 122 -3.11 -34.24 -5.01
C GLY A 122 -4.15 -33.31 -5.61
N ARG A 123 -4.61 -32.27 -4.87
CA ARG A 123 -5.60 -31.33 -5.35
C ARG A 123 -5.07 -30.46 -6.51
N PRO A 124 -5.93 -30.02 -7.44
CA PRO A 124 -5.52 -29.18 -8.55
C PRO A 124 -5.26 -27.73 -8.08
N VAL A 125 -4.01 -27.44 -7.69
CA VAL A 125 -3.52 -26.11 -7.35
C VAL A 125 -2.65 -25.62 -8.50
N TYR A 126 -2.95 -24.42 -9.00
CA TYR A 126 -2.25 -23.84 -10.15
C TYR A 126 -1.66 -22.48 -9.83
N GLY A 127 -0.56 -22.14 -10.49
CA GLY A 127 0.04 -20.81 -10.49
C GLY A 127 -0.46 -20.00 -11.68
N TYR A 128 -0.75 -18.74 -11.45
CA TYR A 128 -1.05 -17.74 -12.49
C TYR A 128 -0.02 -16.63 -12.40
N THR A 129 0.85 -16.51 -13.40
CA THR A 129 1.88 -15.46 -13.40
C THR A 129 1.26 -14.10 -13.68
N LEU A 130 1.37 -13.17 -12.73
CA LEU A 130 0.92 -11.78 -12.89
C LEU A 130 1.79 -11.04 -13.90
N GLN A 131 1.13 -10.35 -14.84
CA GLN A 131 1.81 -9.49 -15.81
C GLN A 131 1.89 -8.04 -15.33
N GLY A 132 0.96 -7.60 -14.47
CA GLY A 132 0.89 -6.25 -13.93
C GLY A 132 1.77 -6.01 -12.71
N SER A 133 1.70 -4.81 -12.17
CA SER A 133 2.44 -4.41 -10.96
C SER A 133 1.88 -5.11 -9.71
N TRP A 134 2.79 -5.43 -8.79
CA TRP A 134 2.47 -5.98 -7.48
C TRP A 134 3.40 -5.38 -6.42
N TYR A 135 2.81 -4.97 -5.30
CA TYR A 135 3.52 -4.45 -4.13
C TYR A 135 2.93 -5.06 -2.86
N ASP A 136 3.77 -5.70 -2.09
CA ASP A 136 3.52 -6.03 -0.70
C ASP A 136 3.90 -4.81 0.14
N VAL A 137 2.89 -4.03 0.60
CA VAL A 137 3.11 -2.78 1.34
C VAL A 137 3.30 -3.01 2.84
N GLY A 138 3.85 -4.14 3.22
CA GLY A 138 4.11 -4.54 4.60
C GLY A 138 5.14 -3.68 5.36
N ASN A 139 5.76 -2.68 4.71
CA ASN A 139 6.64 -1.72 5.36
C ASN A 139 6.52 -0.32 4.73
N PRO A 140 6.89 0.75 5.48
CA PRO A 140 6.73 2.14 5.03
C PRO A 140 7.45 2.48 3.73
N LYS A 141 8.63 1.93 3.51
CA LYS A 141 9.41 2.18 2.29
C LYS A 141 8.66 1.64 1.06
N ARG A 142 8.19 0.41 1.11
CA ARG A 142 7.40 -0.20 0.02
C ARG A 142 6.07 0.52 -0.21
N TYR A 143 5.46 1.06 0.85
CA TYR A 143 4.27 1.90 0.72
C TYR A 143 4.56 3.16 -0.10
N LEU A 144 5.64 3.89 0.20
CA LEU A 144 6.03 5.09 -0.54
C LEU A 144 6.44 4.76 -1.99
N GLU A 145 7.15 3.66 -2.22
CA GLU A 145 7.48 3.17 -3.56
C GLU A 145 6.23 2.86 -4.38
N ALA A 146 5.26 2.13 -3.80
CA ALA A 146 3.99 1.84 -4.46
C ALA A 146 3.20 3.12 -4.78
N MET A 147 3.10 4.05 -3.83
CA MET A 147 2.46 5.35 -4.03
C MET A 147 3.10 6.11 -5.20
N HIS A 148 4.42 6.21 -5.23
CA HIS A 148 5.15 6.89 -6.29
C HIS A 148 4.90 6.23 -7.65
N ASP A 149 5.01 4.92 -7.74
CA ASP A 149 4.79 4.17 -8.97
C ASP A 149 3.34 4.26 -9.47
N MET A 150 2.37 4.35 -8.55
CA MET A 150 0.96 4.63 -8.91
C MET A 150 0.81 6.03 -9.50
N LEU A 151 1.39 7.05 -8.89
CA LEU A 151 1.37 8.41 -9.41
C LEU A 151 2.11 8.53 -10.75
N GLU A 152 3.16 7.75 -10.96
CA GLU A 152 3.87 7.65 -12.24
C GLU A 152 3.13 6.86 -13.32
N GLY A 153 1.95 6.28 -12.97
CA GLY A 153 1.11 5.54 -13.93
C GLY A 153 1.68 4.18 -14.32
N LYS A 154 2.47 3.54 -13.45
CA LYS A 154 2.96 2.17 -13.66
C LYS A 154 1.87 1.11 -13.43
N PHE A 155 0.70 1.53 -12.94
CA PHE A 155 -0.49 0.69 -12.82
C PHE A 155 -1.42 0.93 -13.99
N ALA A 156 -1.55 -0.05 -14.89
CA ALA A 156 -2.35 0.10 -16.11
C ALA A 156 -3.85 0.26 -15.83
N SER A 157 -4.34 -0.33 -14.75
CA SER A 157 -5.74 -0.24 -14.32
C SER A 157 -6.10 1.07 -13.62
N LEU A 158 -5.10 1.85 -13.17
CA LEU A 158 -5.29 3.09 -12.42
C LEU A 158 -4.62 4.25 -13.17
N THR A 159 -5.32 4.82 -14.13
CA THR A 159 -4.78 5.85 -15.04
C THR A 159 -5.17 7.28 -14.68
N ASP A 160 -6.21 7.47 -13.85
CA ASP A 160 -6.69 8.79 -13.46
C ASP A 160 -7.21 8.79 -12.01
N PHE A 161 -6.73 9.76 -11.24
CA PHE A 161 -7.16 10.02 -9.87
C PHE A 161 -8.25 11.10 -9.78
N GLY A 162 -8.68 11.63 -10.93
CA GLY A 162 -9.58 12.77 -11.02
C GLY A 162 -8.90 14.12 -10.78
N GLY A 163 -9.34 15.15 -11.51
CA GLY A 163 -8.83 16.49 -11.34
C GLY A 163 -7.45 16.77 -11.94
N ARG A 164 -7.01 15.98 -12.91
CA ARG A 164 -5.75 16.19 -13.64
C ARG A 164 -5.71 17.61 -14.24
N ILE A 165 -4.58 18.30 -14.12
CA ILE A 165 -4.47 19.70 -14.53
C ILE A 165 -4.09 19.86 -16.01
N SER A 166 -3.32 18.91 -16.58
CA SER A 166 -2.99 18.85 -18.01
C SER A 166 -2.76 17.42 -18.46
N SER A 167 -2.78 17.16 -19.76
CA SER A 167 -2.47 15.83 -20.33
C SER A 167 -0.97 15.47 -20.23
N GLU A 168 -0.10 16.46 -20.13
CA GLU A 168 1.35 16.29 -20.16
C GLU A 168 1.95 16.12 -18.76
N GLU A 169 1.29 16.69 -17.74
CA GLU A 169 1.79 16.68 -16.36
C GLU A 169 1.07 15.63 -15.51
N ARG A 170 1.79 15.00 -14.60
CA ARG A 170 1.27 14.03 -13.63
C ARG A 170 0.89 14.74 -12.33
N ILE A 171 0.06 15.76 -12.46
CA ILE A 171 -0.42 16.58 -11.34
C ILE A 171 -1.93 16.55 -11.32
N TRP A 172 -2.47 16.16 -10.17
CA TRP A 172 -3.91 16.12 -9.92
C TRP A 172 -4.25 17.03 -8.76
N VAL A 173 -5.26 17.88 -8.95
CA VAL A 173 -5.87 18.69 -7.89
C VAL A 173 -7.35 18.38 -7.89
N GLN A 174 -7.80 17.59 -6.91
CA GLN A 174 -9.18 17.11 -6.84
C GLN A 174 -10.15 18.20 -6.34
N GLY A 175 -11.43 18.07 -6.68
CA GLY A 175 -12.51 18.91 -6.18
C GLY A 175 -13.57 19.19 -7.24
N GLU A 176 -14.75 18.59 -7.07
CA GLU A 176 -15.89 18.71 -7.98
C GLU A 176 -17.12 19.39 -7.37
N SER A 177 -17.29 19.34 -6.03
CA SER A 177 -18.35 20.06 -5.35
C SER A 177 -18.11 21.58 -5.37
N SER A 178 -19.16 22.39 -5.21
CA SER A 178 -19.05 23.85 -5.22
C SER A 178 -18.00 24.39 -4.24
N GLU A 179 -17.92 23.82 -3.06
CA GLU A 179 -16.96 24.22 -2.02
C GLU A 179 -15.52 23.76 -2.34
N SER A 180 -15.34 22.50 -2.70
CA SER A 180 -14.02 21.97 -3.09
C SER A 180 -13.48 22.61 -4.37
N MET A 181 -14.35 23.00 -5.30
CA MET A 181 -14.00 23.72 -6.53
C MET A 181 -13.38 25.09 -6.23
N LYS A 182 -13.84 25.79 -5.18
CA LYS A 182 -13.24 27.08 -4.77
C LYS A 182 -11.80 26.88 -4.31
N ARG A 183 -11.54 25.88 -3.47
CA ARG A 183 -10.18 25.52 -3.02
C ARG A 183 -9.30 25.09 -4.18
N ARG A 184 -9.80 24.23 -5.04
CA ARG A 184 -9.10 23.81 -6.27
C ARG A 184 -8.67 25.01 -7.12
N LYS A 185 -9.57 25.95 -7.39
CA LYS A 185 -9.27 27.15 -8.18
C LYS A 185 -8.18 28.02 -7.54
N ASP A 186 -8.18 28.15 -6.22
CA ASP A 186 -7.13 28.90 -5.49
C ASP A 186 -5.76 28.21 -5.64
N ILE A 187 -5.69 26.91 -5.42
CA ILE A 187 -4.46 26.13 -5.58
C ILE A 187 -3.93 26.24 -7.02
N LEU A 188 -4.77 26.04 -8.03
CA LEU A 188 -4.39 26.17 -9.44
C LEU A 188 -3.88 27.57 -9.79
N LYS A 189 -4.50 28.62 -9.24
CA LYS A 189 -4.03 30.00 -9.39
C LYS A 189 -2.65 30.19 -8.78
N LYS A 190 -2.43 29.65 -7.57
CA LYS A 190 -1.12 29.74 -6.87
C LYS A 190 -0.03 28.98 -7.61
N ILE A 191 -0.32 27.80 -8.15
CA ILE A 191 0.61 27.04 -9.02
C ILE A 191 0.96 27.90 -10.25
N LYS A 192 -0.04 28.41 -10.97
CA LYS A 192 0.18 29.23 -12.18
C LYS A 192 0.99 30.50 -11.93
N THR A 193 0.89 31.08 -10.73
CA THR A 193 1.62 32.30 -10.36
C THR A 193 2.95 32.06 -9.65
N GLY A 194 3.40 30.81 -9.54
CA GLY A 194 4.65 30.44 -8.87
C GLY A 194 4.63 30.59 -7.34
N LYS A 195 3.46 30.75 -6.74
CA LYS A 195 3.30 30.81 -5.28
C LYS A 195 3.31 29.44 -4.63
N ILE A 196 2.96 28.40 -5.37
CA ILE A 196 3.14 26.99 -5.03
C ILE A 196 3.99 26.36 -6.13
N THR A 197 5.04 25.68 -5.75
CA THR A 197 5.92 24.92 -6.66
C THR A 197 5.58 23.44 -6.60
N ILE A 198 5.28 22.87 -7.76
CA ILE A 198 5.01 21.43 -7.89
C ILE A 198 6.06 20.83 -8.82
N GLU A 199 6.65 19.70 -8.43
CA GLU A 199 7.64 18.98 -9.25
C GLU A 199 7.32 17.47 -9.26
N GLY A 200 7.48 16.84 -10.42
CA GLY A 200 7.20 15.42 -10.60
C GLY A 200 5.73 15.05 -10.51
N SER A 201 5.41 13.91 -9.92
CA SER A 201 4.06 13.35 -9.85
C SER A 201 3.41 13.70 -8.51
N VAL A 202 2.32 14.49 -8.51
CA VAL A 202 1.69 15.00 -7.28
C VAL A 202 0.17 14.87 -7.33
N LEU A 203 -0.40 14.32 -6.25
CA LEU A 203 -1.84 14.28 -6.03
C LEU A 203 -2.21 15.18 -4.84
N ILE A 204 -3.12 16.13 -5.06
CA ILE A 204 -3.70 16.99 -4.02
C ILE A 204 -5.19 16.68 -3.92
N GLY A 205 -5.62 16.23 -2.76
CA GLY A 205 -6.99 15.86 -2.45
C GLY A 205 -7.96 17.05 -2.34
N ARG A 206 -9.21 16.73 -2.09
CA ARG A 206 -10.30 17.73 -2.00
C ARG A 206 -10.20 18.57 -0.74
N HIS A 207 -10.66 19.81 -0.80
CA HIS A 207 -10.75 20.72 0.34
C HIS A 207 -9.41 21.08 1.00
N CYS A 208 -8.27 20.79 0.35
CA CYS A 208 -6.98 21.24 0.85
C CYS A 208 -6.85 22.76 0.86
N ASP A 209 -6.12 23.29 1.84
CA ASP A 209 -5.78 24.70 1.97
C ASP A 209 -4.24 24.81 2.01
N ILE A 210 -3.65 25.37 0.95
CA ILE A 210 -2.20 25.41 0.79
C ILE A 210 -1.76 26.89 0.70
N SER A 211 -0.87 27.29 1.60
CA SER A 211 -0.36 28.65 1.67
C SER A 211 0.69 28.95 0.58
N ASP A 212 1.11 30.22 0.50
CA ASP A 212 2.16 30.66 -0.43
C ASP A 212 3.54 30.13 0.00
N GLY A 213 4.43 29.93 -0.95
CA GLY A 213 5.82 29.47 -0.73
C GLY A 213 5.97 27.95 -0.56
N VAL A 214 4.88 27.19 -0.64
CA VAL A 214 4.90 25.73 -0.50
C VAL A 214 5.53 25.07 -1.73
N ARG A 215 6.41 24.09 -1.49
CA ARG A 215 7.01 23.21 -2.51
C ARG A 215 6.60 21.77 -2.25
N ILE A 216 6.04 21.10 -3.26
CA ILE A 216 5.61 19.70 -3.19
C ILE A 216 6.24 18.93 -4.34
N VAL A 217 6.90 17.81 -4.02
CA VAL A 217 7.62 16.98 -4.99
C VAL A 217 7.22 15.52 -4.80
N ASN A 218 6.81 14.84 -5.87
CA ASN A 218 6.53 13.39 -5.88
C ASN A 218 5.72 12.90 -4.66
N SER A 219 4.65 13.61 -4.32
CA SER A 219 3.94 13.39 -3.05
C SER A 219 2.43 13.32 -3.23
N CYS A 220 1.80 12.67 -2.26
CA CYS A 220 0.35 12.61 -2.15
C CYS A 220 -0.10 13.39 -0.90
N ILE A 221 -1.01 14.36 -1.10
CA ILE A 221 -1.65 15.15 -0.05
C ILE A 221 -3.13 14.78 -0.06
N ASP A 222 -3.62 14.16 0.99
CA ASP A 222 -5.01 13.72 1.08
C ASP A 222 -5.94 14.87 1.55
N ASN A 223 -7.23 14.55 1.57
CA ASN A 223 -8.31 15.53 1.70
C ASN A 223 -8.26 16.36 2.99
N TYR A 224 -8.80 17.57 2.94
CA TYR A 224 -8.95 18.49 4.09
C TYR A 224 -7.64 18.90 4.78
N THR A 225 -6.50 18.64 4.18
CA THR A 225 -5.18 18.98 4.72
C THR A 225 -4.93 20.48 4.62
N LYS A 226 -4.33 21.06 5.67
CA LYS A 226 -3.94 22.48 5.72
C LYS A 226 -2.44 22.59 5.80
N ILE A 227 -1.84 23.37 4.89
CA ILE A 227 -0.39 23.55 4.78
C ILE A 227 -0.04 25.03 4.93
N GLY A 228 0.80 25.33 5.91
CA GLY A 228 1.32 26.66 6.21
C GLY A 228 2.27 27.20 5.15
N LYS A 229 2.87 28.36 5.41
CA LYS A 229 3.76 29.03 4.46
C LYS A 229 5.13 28.38 4.39
N ASP A 230 5.75 28.42 3.22
CA ASP A 230 7.13 27.99 2.98
C ASP A 230 7.41 26.56 3.43
N VAL A 231 6.41 25.67 3.37
CA VAL A 231 6.53 24.24 3.70
C VAL A 231 7.13 23.49 2.53
N GLU A 232 8.02 22.54 2.82
CA GLU A 232 8.57 21.59 1.84
C GLU A 232 8.06 20.18 2.11
N ILE A 233 7.49 19.53 1.09
CA ILE A 233 7.04 18.11 1.14
C ILE A 233 7.63 17.40 -0.06
N GLU A 234 8.39 16.32 0.20
CA GLU A 234 9.09 15.58 -0.84
C GLU A 234 8.97 14.08 -0.62
N ASN A 235 8.65 13.31 -1.67
CA ASN A 235 8.52 11.85 -1.67
C ASN A 235 7.69 11.30 -0.50
N SER A 236 6.61 11.99 -0.13
CA SER A 236 5.88 11.76 1.12
C SER A 236 4.39 11.56 0.91
N ALA A 237 3.79 10.80 1.82
CA ALA A 237 2.35 10.61 1.90
C ALA A 237 1.79 11.37 3.11
N ILE A 238 0.94 12.37 2.86
CA ILE A 238 0.23 13.15 3.88
C ILE A 238 -1.22 12.72 3.84
N MET A 239 -1.70 12.10 4.92
CA MET A 239 -3.06 11.56 5.00
C MET A 239 -4.11 12.66 5.26
N ASP A 240 -5.35 12.24 5.40
CA ASP A 240 -6.53 13.08 5.56
C ASP A 240 -6.48 13.97 6.82
N ARG A 241 -6.91 15.25 6.69
CA ARG A 241 -7.05 16.23 7.78
C ARG A 241 -5.76 16.55 8.55
N VAL A 242 -4.61 16.47 7.92
CA VAL A 242 -3.35 16.88 8.54
C VAL A 242 -3.26 18.42 8.57
N ILE A 243 -2.68 18.94 9.65
CA ILE A 243 -2.37 20.38 9.78
C ILE A 243 -0.86 20.52 9.88
N ILE A 244 -0.26 21.28 8.96
CA ILE A 244 1.20 21.49 8.89
C ILE A 244 1.46 22.99 9.09
N GLY A 245 2.24 23.35 10.09
CA GLY A 245 2.67 24.71 10.39
C GLY A 245 3.73 25.23 9.42
N ASP A 246 4.02 26.54 9.51
CA ASP A 246 4.94 27.23 8.61
C ASP A 246 6.36 26.64 8.64
N LYS A 247 7.02 26.59 7.47
CA LYS A 247 8.42 26.15 7.31
C LYS A 247 8.73 24.73 7.76
N ALA A 248 7.73 23.87 7.90
CA ALA A 248 7.94 22.45 8.11
C ALA A 248 8.63 21.82 6.90
N GLN A 249 9.48 20.84 7.13
CA GLN A 249 10.15 20.03 6.11
C GLN A 249 9.79 18.57 6.33
N ILE A 250 9.16 17.94 5.34
CA ILE A 250 8.72 16.54 5.41
C ILE A 250 9.25 15.84 4.17
N LYS A 251 10.15 14.86 4.37
CA LYS A 251 10.79 14.12 3.28
C LYS A 251 10.69 12.62 3.52
N GLU A 252 10.44 11.87 2.44
CA GLU A 252 10.41 10.40 2.46
C GLU A 252 9.63 9.84 3.66
N SER A 253 8.47 10.41 3.98
CA SER A 253 7.78 10.09 5.23
C SER A 253 6.28 9.92 5.06
N ILE A 254 5.66 9.23 6.01
CA ILE A 254 4.21 9.00 6.06
C ILE A 254 3.66 9.73 7.27
N VAL A 255 2.71 10.64 7.04
CA VAL A 255 2.01 11.38 8.08
C VAL A 255 0.55 10.95 8.12
N GLY A 256 0.13 10.33 9.21
CA GLY A 256 -1.19 9.76 9.44
C GLY A 256 -2.31 10.80 9.53
N ARG A 257 -3.52 10.32 9.70
CA ARG A 257 -4.73 11.17 9.74
C ARG A 257 -4.78 12.04 10.99
N HIS A 258 -5.34 13.24 10.84
CA HIS A 258 -5.55 14.20 11.94
C HIS A 258 -4.25 14.60 12.67
N VAL A 259 -3.09 14.31 12.11
CA VAL A 259 -1.82 14.73 12.70
C VAL A 259 -1.70 16.25 12.65
N THR A 260 -1.23 16.82 13.73
CA THR A 260 -0.81 18.24 13.78
C THR A 260 0.72 18.29 13.85
N VAL A 261 1.32 18.85 12.81
CA VAL A 261 2.76 19.17 12.76
C VAL A 261 2.90 20.64 13.08
N ASP A 262 3.06 21.00 14.37
CA ASP A 262 3.35 22.36 14.74
C ASP A 262 4.74 22.74 14.23
N SER A 263 4.84 23.90 13.61
CA SER A 263 6.08 24.41 13.04
C SER A 263 6.00 25.92 12.85
N SER A 264 7.13 26.59 12.95
CA SER A 264 7.20 28.05 12.77
C SER A 264 8.55 28.46 12.20
N SER A 265 8.67 29.71 11.72
CA SER A 265 9.93 30.27 11.22
C SER A 265 11.04 30.30 12.28
N ARG A 266 10.71 30.32 13.56
CA ARG A 266 11.69 30.31 14.67
C ARG A 266 12.08 28.89 15.07
N LYS A 267 11.15 27.93 14.95
CA LYS A 267 11.33 26.53 15.33
C LYS A 267 10.71 25.63 14.26
N PRO A 268 11.39 25.48 13.10
CA PRO A 268 10.89 24.61 12.03
C PRO A 268 10.97 23.14 12.45
N THR A 269 9.90 22.41 12.19
CA THR A 269 9.82 20.95 12.40
C THR A 269 10.33 20.22 11.16
N LYS A 270 11.12 19.15 11.37
CA LYS A 270 11.70 18.33 10.32
C LYS A 270 11.36 16.86 10.51
N ILE A 271 10.96 16.22 9.43
CA ILE A 271 10.57 14.79 9.41
C ILE A 271 11.18 14.18 8.15
N ASP A 272 12.02 13.15 8.31
CA ASP A 272 12.73 12.54 7.19
C ASP A 272 13.03 11.04 7.37
N SER A 273 13.71 10.45 6.36
CA SER A 273 14.32 9.11 6.40
C SER A 273 13.33 8.00 6.76
N VAL A 274 12.19 7.96 6.04
CA VAL A 274 11.14 6.97 6.21
C VAL A 274 10.51 6.99 7.62
N SER A 275 10.36 8.18 8.17
CA SER A 275 9.60 8.36 9.42
C SER A 275 8.11 8.11 9.21
N VAL A 276 7.45 7.52 10.20
CA VAL A 276 6.01 7.22 10.19
C VAL A 276 5.36 7.81 11.42
N ILE A 277 4.50 8.77 11.19
CA ILE A 277 3.68 9.40 12.23
C ILE A 277 2.26 8.84 12.11
N ALA A 278 1.80 8.11 13.11
CA ALA A 278 0.47 7.52 13.09
C ALA A 278 -0.63 8.54 13.38
N ASP A 279 -1.89 8.09 13.33
CA ASP A 279 -3.07 8.95 13.44
C ASP A 279 -3.14 9.70 14.79
N ASP A 280 -3.72 10.92 14.78
CA ASP A 280 -3.99 11.75 15.96
C ASP A 280 -2.74 12.13 16.79
N VAL A 281 -1.56 12.16 16.16
CA VAL A 281 -0.31 12.62 16.80
C VAL A 281 -0.21 14.15 16.72
N ILE A 282 0.30 14.76 17.77
CA ILE A 282 0.67 16.19 17.83
C ILE A 282 2.18 16.30 17.99
N LEU A 283 2.83 16.88 16.99
CA LEU A 283 4.26 17.23 17.06
C LEU A 283 4.40 18.69 17.48
N GLU A 284 5.13 18.96 18.56
CA GLU A 284 5.47 20.34 18.97
C GLU A 284 6.45 20.96 17.96
N GLN A 285 6.39 22.28 17.83
CA GLN A 285 7.28 23.03 16.93
C GLN A 285 8.77 22.78 17.25
N GLY A 286 9.57 22.58 16.21
CA GLY A 286 10.99 22.31 16.32
C GLY A 286 11.32 20.83 16.55
N CYS A 287 10.37 19.93 16.47
CA CYS A 287 10.66 18.50 16.44
C CYS A 287 11.55 18.13 15.25
N THR A 288 12.51 17.25 15.46
CA THR A 288 13.31 16.62 14.41
C THR A 288 13.15 15.11 14.52
N LEU A 289 12.61 14.48 13.46
CA LEU A 289 12.32 13.05 13.41
C LEU A 289 13.05 12.44 12.23
N THR A 290 14.00 11.54 12.50
CA THR A 290 14.77 10.82 11.47
C THR A 290 14.56 9.32 11.66
N ALA A 291 14.08 8.60 10.63
CA ALA A 291 13.81 7.17 10.67
C ALA A 291 13.00 6.73 11.91
N THR A 292 12.04 7.56 12.34
CA THR A 292 11.33 7.41 13.60
C THR A 292 9.86 7.01 13.36
N LYS A 293 9.37 6.06 14.17
CA LYS A 293 7.98 5.62 14.16
C LYS A 293 7.25 6.09 15.40
N ILE A 294 6.12 6.75 15.22
CA ILE A 294 5.30 7.27 16.33
C ILE A 294 3.93 6.60 16.27
N TYR A 295 3.56 5.94 17.36
CA TYR A 295 2.25 5.30 17.51
C TYR A 295 1.13 6.34 17.70
N PRO A 296 -0.15 5.97 17.48
CA PRO A 296 -1.27 6.92 17.54
C PRO A 296 -1.43 7.64 18.90
N HIS A 297 -2.10 8.81 18.86
CA HIS A 297 -2.55 9.58 20.03
C HIS A 297 -1.41 10.06 20.92
N GLN A 298 -0.25 10.42 20.37
CA GLN A 298 0.90 10.90 21.13
C GLN A 298 1.10 12.41 20.99
N PHE A 299 1.60 13.02 22.06
CA PHE A 299 2.19 14.35 22.02
C PHE A 299 3.72 14.20 22.08
N VAL A 300 4.40 14.72 21.05
CA VAL A 300 5.84 14.50 20.86
C VAL A 300 6.57 15.84 20.78
N ARG A 301 7.69 15.93 21.50
CA ARG A 301 8.59 17.09 21.50
C ARG A 301 10.05 16.66 21.54
N GLY A 302 10.92 17.38 20.84
CA GLY A 302 12.36 17.12 20.82
C GLY A 302 12.84 16.41 19.56
N GLU A 303 13.97 15.75 19.66
CA GLU A 303 14.68 15.13 18.54
C GLU A 303 14.74 13.61 18.75
N PHE A 304 14.41 12.85 17.70
CA PHE A 304 14.38 11.39 17.74
C PHE A 304 15.00 10.84 16.46
N GLU A 305 15.87 9.87 16.61
CA GLU A 305 16.52 9.18 15.50
C GLU A 305 16.45 7.67 15.72
N ASN A 306 16.02 6.92 14.69
CA ASN A 306 15.90 5.46 14.70
C ASN A 306 15.10 4.90 15.90
N GLN A 307 14.03 5.58 16.30
CA GLN A 307 13.24 5.22 17.47
C GLN A 307 11.80 4.81 17.10
N THR A 308 11.21 4.04 18.02
CA THR A 308 9.79 3.74 17.99
C THR A 308 9.15 4.23 19.27
N LEU A 309 8.30 5.27 19.17
CA LEU A 309 7.60 5.86 20.30
C LEU A 309 6.22 5.19 20.46
N MET A 310 6.05 4.46 21.55
CA MET A 310 4.81 3.76 21.90
C MET A 310 4.08 4.51 23.00
N PRO A 311 2.74 4.35 23.13
CA PRO A 311 2.02 4.83 24.29
C PRO A 311 2.61 4.23 25.56
N GLY A 312 2.79 5.06 26.59
CA GLY A 312 3.26 4.65 27.92
C GLY A 312 2.20 3.88 28.71
#